data_b77ac3d88602a16b5df70a80ae5c669d
#
_entry.id   b77ac3d88602a16b5df70a80ae5c669d
#
_cell.length_a   1.000
_cell.length_b   1.000
_cell.length_c   1.000
_cell.angle_alpha   90.00
_cell.angle_beta   90.00
_cell.angle_gamma   90.00
#
_symmetry.space_group_name_H-M   'P 1'
#
loop_
_entity.id
_entity.type
_entity.pdbx_description
1 polymer ?
#
loop_
_entity_poly.entity_id
_entity_poly.type
_entity_poly.pdbx_seq_one_letter_code
_entity_poly.pdbx_strand_id
1 'polypeptide(L)'
;MKNILSRFFPIIPAAALLALSVFQPSCANTTQAPTGGAKDTLPPVIRRVVPAPGTASVPVHGTKVVFTFDEYVTVKDPKGIFLSPPQKKSPKYKIKGKSLVVYFEEDLLPNTTYTLDLTGAIADNNEGNMFPGFTTAFTTGETVDSMFVTGIVQDCNNLRPIKGATVMLYKDQSDSAVFLRRPVAAVKTDDWGYFSLRNIQDTVFRVYAIVDGNGNNIYDPDEDRIAFLDTLFRPVNVVNDTVAELRKYDMKDTLACQSRKAELRLNVFREKPSKQLLMNKVRTGA
;
A
#
# COMPACT_ATOMS: atom_id res chain seq x y z
N MET A 1 -58.89 -45.38 54.82
CA MET A 1 -58.31 -45.31 53.44
C MET A 1 -58.90 -44.13 52.65
N LYS A 2 -58.90 -42.91 53.16
CA LYS A 2 -59.53 -41.75 52.43
C LYS A 2 -58.64 -40.52 52.21
N ASN A 3 -57.36 -40.54 52.56
CA ASN A 3 -56.57 -39.30 52.52
C ASN A 3 -55.25 -39.39 51.64
N ILE A 4 -55.08 -40.44 50.87
CA ILE A 4 -53.86 -40.57 50.03
C ILE A 4 -54.10 -40.03 48.61
N LEU A 5 -55.32 -40.15 48.08
CA LEU A 5 -55.66 -39.70 46.74
C LEU A 5 -55.69 -38.17 46.58
N SER A 6 -56.00 -37.41 47.64
CA SER A 6 -56.09 -35.93 47.56
C SER A 6 -54.74 -35.24 47.54
N ARG A 7 -53.65 -35.91 47.93
CA ARG A 7 -52.30 -35.31 47.93
C ARG A 7 -51.59 -35.43 46.57
N PHE A 8 -52.05 -36.34 45.70
CA PHE A 8 -51.45 -36.49 44.37
C PHE A 8 -52.20 -35.71 43.29
N PHE A 9 -53.35 -35.15 43.59
CA PHE A 9 -54.16 -34.42 42.61
C PHE A 9 -53.50 -33.16 42.02
N PRO A 10 -52.69 -32.37 42.76
CA PRO A 10 -51.99 -31.21 42.17
C PRO A 10 -50.68 -31.62 41.45
N ILE A 11 -50.13 -32.82 41.65
CA ILE A 11 -48.85 -33.23 41.06
C ILE A 11 -49.03 -33.70 39.60
N ILE A 12 -50.17 -34.30 39.31
CA ILE A 12 -50.48 -34.82 37.97
C ILE A 12 -50.59 -33.68 36.93
N PRO A 13 -51.31 -32.54 37.16
CA PRO A 13 -51.34 -31.46 36.20
C PRO A 13 -50.00 -30.74 36.08
N ALA A 14 -49.19 -30.63 37.16
CA ALA A 14 -47.86 -30.04 37.12
C ALA A 14 -46.87 -30.92 36.30
N ALA A 15 -46.92 -32.21 36.45
CA ALA A 15 -46.12 -33.15 35.66
C ALA A 15 -46.53 -33.15 34.16
N ALA A 16 -47.83 -33.04 33.88
CA ALA A 16 -48.34 -32.95 32.52
C ALA A 16 -47.92 -31.60 31.84
N LEU A 17 -47.91 -30.50 32.58
CA LEU A 17 -47.42 -29.20 32.08
C LEU A 17 -45.91 -29.23 31.81
N LEU A 18 -45.16 -29.89 32.68
CA LEU A 18 -43.71 -30.07 32.48
C LEU A 18 -43.40 -30.98 31.27
N ALA A 19 -44.19 -32.04 31.08
CA ALA A 19 -44.05 -32.91 29.92
C ALA A 19 -44.41 -32.20 28.59
N LEU A 20 -45.41 -31.31 28.59
CA LEU A 20 -45.76 -30.53 27.41
C LEU A 20 -44.69 -29.52 26.99
N SER A 21 -43.88 -29.02 27.94
CA SER A 21 -42.81 -28.07 27.64
C SER A 21 -41.58 -28.74 26.97
N VAL A 22 -41.39 -30.06 27.10
CA VAL A 22 -40.30 -30.82 26.50
C VAL A 22 -40.57 -31.17 25.03
N PHE A 23 -41.84 -31.16 24.61
CA PHE A 23 -42.24 -31.45 23.23
C PHE A 23 -42.56 -30.21 22.40
N GLN A 24 -41.92 -29.09 22.68
CA GLN A 24 -41.97 -27.98 21.74
C GLN A 24 -41.08 -28.31 20.54
N PRO A 25 -41.64 -28.58 19.36
CA PRO A 25 -40.85 -28.73 18.18
C PRO A 25 -40.20 -27.36 17.90
N SER A 26 -38.95 -27.24 18.25
CA SER A 26 -38.13 -26.13 17.78
C SER A 26 -37.98 -26.29 16.26
N CYS A 27 -38.91 -25.71 15.52
CA CYS A 27 -38.78 -25.57 14.09
C CYS A 27 -37.74 -24.50 13.81
N ALA A 28 -36.46 -24.80 14.09
CA ALA A 28 -35.38 -24.12 13.40
C ALA A 28 -35.49 -24.58 11.95
N ASN A 29 -35.87 -23.69 11.06
CA ASN A 29 -35.87 -23.95 9.64
C ASN A 29 -34.40 -24.08 9.19
N THR A 30 -33.87 -25.30 9.25
CA THR A 30 -32.49 -25.64 8.88
C THR A 30 -32.31 -25.83 7.36
N THR A 31 -33.38 -25.67 6.58
CA THR A 31 -33.37 -25.96 5.14
C THR A 31 -32.96 -24.79 4.27
N GLN A 32 -32.90 -23.57 4.81
CA GLN A 32 -32.34 -22.43 4.10
C GLN A 32 -31.36 -21.71 5.04
N ALA A 33 -30.09 -21.71 4.62
CA ALA A 33 -29.13 -20.78 5.22
C ALA A 33 -29.68 -19.35 5.09
N PRO A 34 -29.48 -18.49 6.09
CA PRO A 34 -29.89 -17.09 5.96
C PRO A 34 -29.30 -16.55 4.66
N THR A 35 -30.15 -16.19 3.72
CA THR A 35 -29.72 -15.42 2.55
C THR A 35 -29.32 -14.08 3.07
N GLY A 36 -28.01 -13.80 3.15
CA GLY A 36 -27.48 -12.49 3.49
C GLY A 36 -28.12 -11.42 2.60
N GLY A 37 -28.08 -10.17 3.03
CA GLY A 37 -28.47 -9.03 2.20
C GLY A 37 -27.71 -8.98 0.88
N ALA A 38 -28.01 -7.98 0.04
CA ALA A 38 -27.22 -7.73 -1.17
C ALA A 38 -25.74 -7.59 -0.79
N LYS A 39 -24.87 -8.27 -1.56
CA LYS A 39 -23.43 -8.20 -1.34
C LYS A 39 -22.96 -6.75 -1.53
N ASP A 40 -22.22 -6.21 -0.57
CA ASP A 40 -21.58 -4.92 -0.71
C ASP A 40 -20.48 -4.99 -1.77
N THR A 41 -20.48 -4.05 -2.71
CA THR A 41 -19.49 -3.94 -3.78
C THR A 41 -18.69 -2.64 -3.70
N LEU A 42 -18.96 -1.83 -2.68
CA LEU A 42 -18.26 -0.57 -2.48
C LEU A 42 -16.95 -0.80 -1.75
N PRO A 43 -15.85 -0.16 -2.19
CA PRO A 43 -14.60 -0.20 -1.45
C PRO A 43 -14.66 0.71 -0.22
N PRO A 44 -13.84 0.44 0.81
CA PRO A 44 -13.75 1.28 2.00
C PRO A 44 -13.29 2.71 1.66
N VAL A 45 -13.81 3.69 2.39
CA VAL A 45 -13.51 5.11 2.20
C VAL A 45 -12.83 5.69 3.44
N ILE A 46 -11.75 6.45 3.24
CA ILE A 46 -11.07 7.17 4.32
C ILE A 46 -11.95 8.35 4.77
N ARG A 47 -12.28 8.39 6.06
CA ARG A 47 -13.02 9.48 6.70
C ARG A 47 -12.09 10.50 7.36
N ARG A 48 -10.93 10.06 7.85
CA ARG A 48 -9.97 10.92 8.56
C ARG A 48 -8.56 10.37 8.46
N VAL A 49 -7.61 11.29 8.34
CA VAL A 49 -6.17 10.99 8.42
C VAL A 49 -5.54 11.88 9.50
N VAL A 50 -4.68 11.32 10.32
CA VAL A 50 -3.94 12.04 11.36
C VAL A 50 -2.48 11.59 11.33
N PRO A 51 -1.50 12.49 11.12
CA PRO A 51 -1.65 13.90 10.82
C PRO A 51 -2.38 14.13 9.50
N ALA A 52 -3.03 15.30 9.37
CA ALA A 52 -3.71 15.66 8.13
C ALA A 52 -2.72 15.74 6.97
N PRO A 53 -3.16 15.44 5.73
CA PRO A 53 -2.29 15.60 4.56
C PRO A 53 -1.69 17.02 4.48
N GLY A 54 -0.40 17.11 4.20
CA GLY A 54 0.31 18.38 4.14
C GLY A 54 0.75 18.96 5.51
N THR A 55 0.59 18.23 6.61
CA THR A 55 1.04 18.69 7.93
C THR A 55 2.55 18.87 7.97
N ALA A 56 3.00 20.04 8.41
CA ALA A 56 4.40 20.38 8.65
C ALA A 56 4.79 20.21 10.12
N SER A 57 6.09 20.23 10.38
CA SER A 57 6.69 20.15 11.73
C SER A 57 6.23 18.94 12.53
N VAL A 58 6.07 17.81 11.86
CA VAL A 58 5.72 16.55 12.51
C VAL A 58 6.93 16.07 13.34
N PRO A 59 6.72 15.55 14.56
CA PRO A 59 7.82 15.07 15.40
C PRO A 59 8.68 14.01 14.71
N VAL A 60 9.98 14.10 14.89
CA VAL A 60 10.94 13.10 14.37
C VAL A 60 10.74 11.74 15.03
N HIS A 61 10.46 11.74 16.34
CA HIS A 61 10.33 10.53 17.16
C HIS A 61 8.85 10.15 17.38
N GLY A 62 8.56 8.87 17.30
CA GLY A 62 7.29 8.28 17.71
C GLY A 62 6.09 8.67 16.83
N THR A 63 6.33 9.27 15.68
CA THR A 63 5.27 9.62 14.74
C THR A 63 4.57 8.38 14.21
N LYS A 64 3.25 8.50 14.11
CA LYS A 64 2.37 7.49 13.53
C LYS A 64 1.33 8.16 12.67
N VAL A 65 0.89 7.47 11.63
CA VAL A 65 -0.20 7.94 10.75
C VAL A 65 -1.41 7.05 10.99
N VAL A 66 -2.56 7.68 11.28
CA VAL A 66 -3.81 6.98 11.56
C VAL A 66 -4.80 7.29 10.45
N PHE A 67 -5.26 6.26 9.77
CA PHE A 67 -6.32 6.32 8.78
C PHE A 67 -7.59 5.74 9.39
N THR A 68 -8.68 6.50 9.41
CA THR A 68 -9.99 6.04 9.87
C THR A 68 -10.90 5.87 8.68
N PHE A 69 -11.45 4.67 8.52
CA PHE A 69 -12.35 4.31 7.45
C PHE A 69 -13.81 4.36 7.91
N ASP A 70 -14.74 4.30 6.96
CA ASP A 70 -16.15 4.19 7.22
C ASP A 70 -16.57 2.79 7.64
N GLU A 71 -15.76 1.77 7.33
CA GLU A 71 -15.98 0.37 7.65
C GLU A 71 -14.75 -0.33 8.21
N TYR A 72 -14.88 -1.62 8.55
CA TYR A 72 -13.77 -2.44 9.00
C TYR A 72 -12.90 -2.85 7.81
N VAL A 73 -11.60 -2.69 7.96
CA VAL A 73 -10.61 -2.97 6.91
C VAL A 73 -9.62 -4.03 7.34
N THR A 74 -9.02 -4.67 6.34
CA THR A 74 -7.91 -5.62 6.51
C THR A 74 -6.75 -5.25 5.60
N VAL A 75 -5.52 -5.57 6.02
CA VAL A 75 -4.34 -5.40 5.17
C VAL A 75 -4.13 -6.68 4.38
N LYS A 76 -4.30 -6.61 3.07
CA LYS A 76 -4.10 -7.73 2.13
C LYS A 76 -2.64 -7.86 1.71
N ASP A 77 -2.01 -6.74 1.40
CA ASP A 77 -0.59 -6.70 1.05
C ASP A 77 0.17 -5.68 1.93
N PRO A 78 0.90 -6.16 2.95
CA PRO A 78 1.73 -5.28 3.77
C PRO A 78 2.80 -4.51 2.98
N LYS A 79 3.28 -5.04 1.86
CA LYS A 79 4.28 -4.37 1.00
C LYS A 79 3.70 -3.19 0.23
N GLY A 80 2.37 -3.09 0.15
CA GLY A 80 1.66 -1.95 -0.40
C GLY A 80 1.62 -0.74 0.54
N ILE A 81 1.94 -0.92 1.85
CA ILE A 81 2.16 0.20 2.77
C ILE A 81 3.60 0.69 2.56
N PHE A 82 3.75 1.70 1.72
CA PHE A 82 5.06 2.14 1.28
C PHE A 82 5.37 3.57 1.74
N LEU A 83 6.52 3.76 2.38
CA LEU A 83 7.00 5.07 2.85
C LEU A 83 8.12 5.57 1.93
N SER A 84 8.04 6.83 1.51
CA SER A 84 9.07 7.54 0.77
C SER A 84 9.51 8.80 1.55
N PRO A 85 10.80 9.01 1.84
CA PRO A 85 11.94 8.10 1.67
C PRO A 85 11.79 6.78 2.41
N PRO A 86 12.26 5.66 1.82
CA PRO A 86 12.19 4.37 2.50
C PRO A 86 13.17 4.28 3.67
N GLN A 87 12.69 3.74 4.78
CA GLN A 87 13.52 3.42 5.94
C GLN A 87 14.18 2.04 5.80
N LYS A 88 15.08 1.71 6.72
CA LYS A 88 15.72 0.39 6.81
C LYS A 88 14.70 -0.72 7.04
N LYS A 89 13.73 -0.42 7.88
CA LYS A 89 12.62 -1.30 8.19
C LYS A 89 11.35 -0.78 7.57
N SER A 90 10.61 -1.65 6.93
CA SER A 90 9.29 -1.31 6.40
C SER A 90 8.37 -0.81 7.51
N PRO A 91 7.45 0.12 7.20
CA PRO A 91 6.45 0.57 8.15
C PRO A 91 5.70 -0.61 8.77
N LYS A 92 5.39 -0.52 10.05
CA LYS A 92 4.55 -1.47 10.78
C LYS A 92 3.14 -0.93 10.88
N TYR A 93 2.19 -1.82 11.04
CA TYR A 93 0.79 -1.42 11.16
C TYR A 93 0.04 -2.19 12.25
N LYS A 94 -1.04 -1.59 12.71
CA LYS A 94 -2.04 -2.21 13.59
C LYS A 94 -3.43 -1.75 13.17
N ILE A 95 -4.38 -2.67 13.20
CA ILE A 95 -5.79 -2.33 13.00
C ILE A 95 -6.45 -2.17 14.37
N LYS A 96 -7.18 -1.08 14.56
CA LYS A 96 -7.96 -0.77 15.76
C LYS A 96 -9.37 -0.36 15.35
N GLY A 97 -10.32 -1.28 15.44
CA GLY A 97 -11.66 -1.03 14.93
C GLY A 97 -11.64 -0.71 13.44
N LYS A 98 -12.18 0.43 13.07
CA LYS A 98 -12.20 0.94 11.70
C LYS A 98 -10.95 1.77 11.33
N SER A 99 -9.89 1.69 12.12
CA SER A 99 -8.69 2.50 11.92
C SER A 99 -7.46 1.64 11.66
N LEU A 100 -6.69 2.02 10.64
CA LEU A 100 -5.36 1.54 10.38
C LEU A 100 -4.36 2.52 10.99
N VAL A 101 -3.51 2.05 11.88
CA VAL A 101 -2.41 2.81 12.49
C VAL A 101 -1.10 2.33 11.89
N VAL A 102 -0.44 3.19 11.14
CA VAL A 102 0.91 2.96 10.59
C VAL A 102 1.92 3.65 11.49
N TYR A 103 2.98 2.95 11.86
CA TYR A 103 4.05 3.48 12.70
C TYR A 103 5.41 3.04 12.19
N PHE A 104 6.42 3.82 12.56
CA PHE A 104 7.79 3.66 12.09
C PHE A 104 8.66 3.16 13.24
N GLU A 105 9.51 2.17 12.99
CA GLU A 105 10.42 1.63 13.99
C GLU A 105 11.72 2.47 14.10
N GLU A 106 12.02 3.23 13.07
CA GLU A 106 13.14 4.15 13.04
C GLU A 106 12.62 5.58 13.14
N ASP A 107 13.42 6.46 13.72
CA ASP A 107 13.11 7.89 13.72
C ASP A 107 13.07 8.45 12.31
N LEU A 108 12.22 9.44 12.11
CA LEU A 108 12.17 10.16 10.86
C LEU A 108 13.41 11.07 10.73
N LEU A 109 13.84 11.32 9.51
CA LEU A 109 14.91 12.28 9.25
C LEU A 109 14.40 13.71 9.48
N PRO A 110 15.22 14.63 10.03
CA PRO A 110 14.84 16.04 10.14
C PRO A 110 14.72 16.69 8.76
N ASN A 111 13.93 17.75 8.66
CA ASN A 111 13.73 18.55 7.43
C ASN A 111 13.45 17.70 6.19
N THR A 112 12.61 16.68 6.35
CA THR A 112 12.33 15.70 5.30
C THR A 112 10.84 15.55 5.09
N THR A 113 10.42 15.63 3.84
CA THR A 113 9.05 15.33 3.43
C THR A 113 8.88 13.83 3.22
N TYR A 114 7.90 13.26 3.88
CA TYR A 114 7.52 11.86 3.78
C TYR A 114 6.21 11.72 3.03
N THR A 115 6.15 10.75 2.16
CA THR A 115 4.94 10.34 1.45
C THR A 115 4.63 8.89 1.82
N LEU A 116 3.43 8.64 2.34
CA LEU A 116 2.96 7.31 2.69
C LEU A 116 1.87 6.90 1.70
N ASP A 117 2.11 5.81 1.01
CA ASP A 117 1.21 5.22 0.02
C ASP A 117 0.55 3.95 0.58
N LEU A 118 -0.75 3.80 0.32
CA LEU A 118 -1.56 2.64 0.69
C LEU A 118 -2.15 1.91 -0.52
N THR A 119 -1.66 2.21 -1.72
CA THR A 119 -2.20 1.63 -2.96
C THR A 119 -2.05 0.11 -2.98
N GLY A 120 -3.15 -0.60 -3.19
CA GLY A 120 -3.17 -2.06 -3.24
C GLY A 120 -2.97 -2.77 -1.88
N ALA A 121 -2.85 -2.02 -0.78
CA ALA A 121 -2.55 -2.59 0.53
C ALA A 121 -3.79 -3.09 1.29
N ILE A 122 -4.93 -2.46 1.09
CA ILE A 122 -6.09 -2.55 1.98
C ILE A 122 -7.32 -3.06 1.22
N ALA A 123 -8.16 -3.79 1.90
CA ALA A 123 -9.51 -4.14 1.45
C ALA A 123 -10.49 -4.07 2.62
N ASP A 124 -11.78 -4.05 2.34
CA ASP A 124 -12.77 -4.27 3.37
C ASP A 124 -12.63 -5.67 4.00
N ASN A 125 -13.12 -5.81 5.22
CA ASN A 125 -12.95 -7.04 5.97
C ASN A 125 -13.97 -8.13 5.59
N ASN A 126 -15.13 -7.77 5.04
CA ASN A 126 -16.24 -8.69 4.83
C ASN A 126 -16.22 -9.27 3.41
N GLU A 127 -16.30 -8.42 2.40
CA GLU A 127 -16.42 -8.82 1.00
C GLU A 127 -15.07 -8.85 0.27
N GLY A 128 -14.05 -8.17 0.80
CA GLY A 128 -12.71 -8.10 0.22
C GLY A 128 -12.59 -7.09 -0.91
N ASN A 129 -13.49 -6.08 -0.98
CA ASN A 129 -13.42 -5.01 -1.96
C ASN A 129 -12.14 -4.21 -1.76
N MET A 130 -11.31 -4.13 -2.78
CA MET A 130 -10.00 -3.48 -2.68
C MET A 130 -10.13 -1.97 -2.59
N PHE A 131 -9.46 -1.38 -1.61
CA PHE A 131 -9.30 0.05 -1.51
C PHE A 131 -8.51 0.58 -2.71
N PRO A 132 -9.01 1.61 -3.43
CA PRO A 132 -8.38 2.08 -4.67
C PRO A 132 -7.00 2.71 -4.47
N GLY A 133 -6.64 3.02 -3.24
CA GLY A 133 -5.38 3.61 -2.87
C GLY A 133 -5.52 5.05 -2.37
N PHE A 134 -4.55 5.46 -1.57
CA PHE A 134 -4.45 6.82 -1.05
C PHE A 134 -3.02 7.12 -0.70
N THR A 135 -2.57 8.30 -1.10
CA THR A 135 -1.24 8.80 -0.79
C THR A 135 -1.36 10.04 0.08
N THR A 136 -0.65 10.07 1.20
CA THR A 136 -0.59 11.23 2.09
C THR A 136 0.84 11.69 2.27
N ALA A 137 1.04 13.00 2.37
CA ALA A 137 2.35 13.60 2.65
C ALA A 137 2.32 14.38 3.95
N PHE A 138 3.45 14.35 4.66
CA PHE A 138 3.72 15.18 5.84
C PHE A 138 5.23 15.47 5.90
N THR A 139 5.64 16.47 6.64
CA THR A 139 7.07 16.79 6.76
C THR A 139 7.49 17.04 8.20
N THR A 140 8.72 16.66 8.51
CA THR A 140 9.40 17.03 9.76
C THR A 140 10.00 18.45 9.70
N GLY A 141 10.04 19.04 8.49
CA GLY A 141 10.45 20.42 8.25
C GLY A 141 9.28 21.41 8.33
N GLU A 142 9.54 22.63 7.96
CA GLU A 142 8.55 23.72 8.01
C GLU A 142 7.55 23.70 6.84
N THR A 143 7.97 23.19 5.68
CA THR A 143 7.16 23.15 4.46
C THR A 143 7.24 21.79 3.79
N VAL A 144 6.12 21.35 3.21
CA VAL A 144 6.07 20.12 2.40
C VAL A 144 6.63 20.44 1.01
N ASP A 145 7.53 19.60 0.54
CA ASP A 145 8.06 19.70 -0.83
C ASP A 145 6.93 19.49 -1.86
N SER A 146 7.02 20.19 -3.00
CA SER A 146 5.93 20.23 -3.99
C SER A 146 6.29 19.72 -5.38
N MET A 147 7.56 19.40 -5.63
CA MET A 147 7.98 18.90 -6.94
C MET A 147 7.52 17.46 -7.15
N PHE A 148 7.42 17.07 -8.42
CA PHE A 148 7.05 15.72 -8.77
C PHE A 148 7.76 15.28 -10.07
N VAL A 149 7.72 13.97 -10.30
CA VAL A 149 8.17 13.32 -11.54
C VAL A 149 7.26 12.15 -11.86
N THR A 150 6.95 11.98 -13.12
CA THR A 150 6.14 10.87 -13.63
C THR A 150 6.89 10.12 -14.72
N GLY A 151 6.54 8.87 -14.90
CA GLY A 151 7.16 8.08 -15.96
C GLY A 151 6.59 6.67 -16.07
N ILE A 152 7.23 5.89 -16.93
CA ILE A 152 6.92 4.50 -17.16
C ILE A 152 8.19 3.66 -17.01
N VAL A 153 8.04 2.52 -16.35
CA VAL A 153 9.08 1.49 -16.25
C VAL A 153 8.65 0.30 -17.11
N GLN A 154 9.52 -0.12 -18.01
CA GLN A 154 9.25 -1.21 -18.94
C GLN A 154 10.49 -2.12 -19.13
N ASP A 155 10.26 -3.31 -19.58
CA ASP A 155 11.34 -4.26 -19.91
C ASP A 155 12.04 -3.84 -21.20
N CYS A 156 13.38 -3.84 -21.20
CA CYS A 156 14.16 -3.38 -22.35
C CYS A 156 14.02 -4.25 -23.60
N ASN A 157 13.67 -5.54 -23.45
CA ASN A 157 13.62 -6.48 -24.56
C ASN A 157 12.28 -6.47 -25.31
N ASN A 158 11.18 -6.32 -24.55
CA ASN A 158 9.83 -6.49 -25.11
C ASN A 158 8.91 -5.30 -24.88
N LEU A 159 9.41 -4.25 -24.22
CA LEU A 159 8.70 -3.00 -23.88
C LEU A 159 7.42 -3.21 -23.06
N ARG A 160 7.28 -4.37 -22.41
CA ARG A 160 6.14 -4.61 -21.52
C ARG A 160 6.29 -3.80 -20.23
N PRO A 161 5.20 -3.22 -19.75
CA PRO A 161 5.21 -2.50 -18.48
C PRO A 161 5.58 -3.45 -17.33
N ILE A 162 6.30 -2.93 -16.35
CA ILE A 162 6.70 -3.68 -15.16
C ILE A 162 5.96 -3.13 -13.96
N LYS A 163 5.09 -3.96 -13.37
CA LYS A 163 4.41 -3.70 -12.12
C LYS A 163 5.35 -3.87 -10.93
N GLY A 164 5.23 -3.00 -9.93
CA GLY A 164 5.93 -3.13 -8.64
C GLY A 164 7.43 -2.83 -8.71
N ALA A 165 7.94 -2.31 -9.83
CA ALA A 165 9.30 -1.78 -9.86
C ALA A 165 9.41 -0.57 -8.93
N THR A 166 10.51 -0.47 -8.20
CA THR A 166 10.77 0.67 -7.31
C THR A 166 11.60 1.71 -8.04
N VAL A 167 11.01 2.88 -8.30
CA VAL A 167 11.71 4.04 -8.86
C VAL A 167 12.28 4.86 -7.72
N MET A 168 13.55 5.22 -7.82
CA MET A 168 14.34 5.78 -6.74
C MET A 168 15.10 7.03 -7.19
N LEU A 169 15.12 8.05 -6.33
CA LEU A 169 15.88 9.28 -6.54
C LEU A 169 17.02 9.38 -5.54
N TYR A 170 18.20 9.76 -6.04
CA TYR A 170 19.39 9.97 -5.23
C TYR A 170 19.95 11.38 -5.47
N LYS A 171 20.28 12.07 -4.36
CA LYS A 171 21.04 13.33 -4.42
C LYS A 171 22.52 13.10 -4.64
N ASP A 172 23.01 11.96 -4.17
CA ASP A 172 24.37 11.52 -4.44
C ASP A 172 24.49 11.17 -5.93
N GLN A 173 25.37 11.88 -6.61
CA GLN A 173 25.57 11.72 -8.06
C GLN A 173 26.53 10.60 -8.43
N SER A 174 27.10 9.91 -7.44
CA SER A 174 27.98 8.77 -7.70
C SER A 174 27.20 7.57 -8.22
N ASP A 175 27.79 6.82 -9.15
CA ASP A 175 27.16 5.60 -9.68
C ASP A 175 27.03 4.50 -8.62
N SER A 176 27.83 4.57 -7.56
CA SER A 176 27.76 3.66 -6.43
C SER A 176 26.61 3.93 -5.45
N ALA A 177 25.90 5.04 -5.61
CA ALA A 177 24.83 5.42 -4.68
C ALA A 177 23.72 4.35 -4.58
N VAL A 178 23.34 3.74 -5.69
CA VAL A 178 22.29 2.73 -5.76
C VAL A 178 22.65 1.45 -5.01
N PHE A 179 23.93 1.16 -4.82
CA PHE A 179 24.43 -0.01 -4.09
C PHE A 179 24.64 0.25 -2.59
N LEU A 180 25.00 1.49 -2.25
CA LEU A 180 25.52 1.79 -0.91
C LEU A 180 24.57 2.65 -0.06
N ARG A 181 23.65 3.36 -0.70
CA ARG A 181 22.82 4.36 -0.04
C ARG A 181 21.34 4.09 -0.26
N ARG A 182 20.53 4.64 0.62
CA ARG A 182 19.09 4.65 0.42
C ARG A 182 18.67 5.86 -0.39
N PRO A 183 17.64 5.71 -1.22
CA PRO A 183 17.12 6.82 -1.98
C PRO A 183 16.51 7.87 -1.06
N VAL A 184 16.55 9.12 -1.50
CA VAL A 184 15.88 10.24 -0.82
C VAL A 184 14.41 10.34 -1.17
N ALA A 185 13.95 9.63 -2.19
CA ALA A 185 12.56 9.44 -2.53
C ALA A 185 12.40 8.16 -3.36
N ALA A 186 11.32 7.44 -3.19
CA ALA A 186 11.01 6.24 -3.94
C ALA A 186 9.51 6.06 -4.11
N VAL A 187 9.11 5.33 -5.17
CA VAL A 187 7.72 4.96 -5.45
C VAL A 187 7.69 3.64 -6.21
N LYS A 188 6.62 2.87 -6.05
CA LYS A 188 6.39 1.66 -6.83
C LYS A 188 5.54 1.95 -8.06
N THR A 189 5.80 1.23 -9.14
CA THR A 189 5.00 1.30 -10.36
C THR A 189 3.69 0.53 -10.22
N ASP A 190 2.65 1.02 -10.90
CA ASP A 190 1.34 0.39 -11.00
C ASP A 190 1.32 -0.78 -12.01
N ASP A 191 0.13 -1.32 -12.29
CA ASP A 191 -0.09 -2.43 -13.24
C ASP A 191 0.34 -2.11 -14.67
N TRP A 192 0.43 -0.83 -15.01
CA TRP A 192 0.83 -0.32 -16.31
C TRP A 192 2.29 0.16 -16.35
N GLY A 193 3.05 -0.15 -15.29
CA GLY A 193 4.42 0.31 -15.15
C GLY A 193 4.55 1.82 -14.93
N TYR A 194 3.43 2.51 -14.74
CA TYR A 194 3.42 3.95 -14.48
C TYR A 194 3.77 4.25 -13.04
N PHE A 195 4.51 5.33 -12.82
CA PHE A 195 4.81 5.88 -11.52
C PHE A 195 4.57 7.39 -11.45
N SER A 196 4.21 7.87 -10.28
CA SER A 196 4.13 9.29 -9.96
C SER A 196 4.76 9.52 -8.60
N LEU A 197 5.97 10.02 -8.58
CA LEU A 197 6.71 10.34 -7.39
C LEU A 197 6.51 11.81 -7.08
N ARG A 198 5.91 12.11 -5.93
CA ARG A 198 5.44 13.44 -5.53
C ARG A 198 6.11 13.88 -4.24
N ASN A 199 5.93 15.14 -3.91
CA ASN A 199 6.42 15.73 -2.67
C ASN A 199 7.93 15.60 -2.53
N ILE A 200 8.65 15.85 -3.62
CA ILE A 200 10.11 15.81 -3.69
C ILE A 200 10.69 17.21 -3.73
N GLN A 201 11.93 17.35 -3.32
CA GLN A 201 12.64 18.62 -3.28
C GLN A 201 12.96 19.13 -4.69
N ASP A 202 13.04 20.46 -4.83
CA ASP A 202 13.56 21.11 -6.04
C ASP A 202 15.09 21.06 -6.06
N THR A 203 15.61 19.92 -6.49
CA THR A 203 17.05 19.71 -6.66
C THR A 203 17.31 18.73 -7.80
N VAL A 204 18.57 18.48 -8.07
CA VAL A 204 18.99 17.55 -9.13
C VAL A 204 19.18 16.17 -8.56
N PHE A 205 18.67 15.16 -9.29
CA PHE A 205 18.70 13.76 -8.87
C PHE A 205 19.31 12.86 -9.93
N ARG A 206 19.92 11.77 -9.48
CA ARG A 206 20.05 10.55 -10.25
C ARG A 206 18.79 9.71 -10.10
N VAL A 207 18.34 9.13 -11.22
CA VAL A 207 17.11 8.33 -11.27
C VAL A 207 17.47 6.90 -11.61
N TYR A 208 17.02 5.99 -10.75
CA TYR A 208 17.11 4.55 -10.96
C TYR A 208 15.72 3.91 -10.82
N ALA A 209 15.51 2.80 -11.50
CA ALA A 209 14.39 1.90 -11.20
C ALA A 209 14.95 0.49 -11.03
N ILE A 210 14.50 -0.20 -9.98
CA ILE A 210 14.89 -1.59 -9.74
C ILE A 210 13.64 -2.47 -9.64
N VAL A 211 13.79 -3.70 -10.09
CA VAL A 211 12.86 -4.77 -9.77
C VAL A 211 13.48 -5.52 -8.61
N ASP A 212 13.14 -5.08 -7.43
CA ASP A 212 13.70 -5.49 -6.14
C ASP A 212 13.04 -6.78 -5.67
N GLY A 213 13.77 -7.89 -5.73
CA GLY A 213 13.29 -9.21 -5.36
C GLY A 213 13.14 -9.40 -3.85
N ASN A 214 14.06 -8.82 -3.06
CA ASN A 214 14.10 -9.00 -1.61
C ASN A 214 13.42 -7.88 -0.81
N GLY A 215 13.12 -6.74 -1.43
CA GLY A 215 12.39 -5.62 -0.83
C GLY A 215 13.25 -4.73 0.08
N ASN A 216 14.56 -4.71 -0.11
CA ASN A 216 15.49 -3.93 0.70
C ASN A 216 15.69 -2.48 0.21
N ASN A 217 15.18 -2.14 -0.98
CA ASN A 217 15.35 -0.86 -1.69
C ASN A 217 16.83 -0.48 -1.93
N ILE A 218 17.67 -1.47 -2.15
CA ILE A 218 19.07 -1.35 -2.56
C ILE A 218 19.28 -2.29 -3.74
N TYR A 219 20.03 -1.86 -4.74
CA TYR A 219 20.26 -2.68 -5.90
C TYR A 219 21.26 -3.81 -5.61
N ASP A 220 20.85 -5.04 -5.90
CA ASP A 220 21.67 -6.25 -5.85
C ASP A 220 21.83 -6.82 -7.27
N PRO A 221 23.04 -6.74 -7.88
CA PRO A 221 23.25 -7.16 -9.26
C PRO A 221 22.93 -8.63 -9.53
N ASP A 222 23.04 -9.50 -8.53
CA ASP A 222 22.82 -10.94 -8.70
C ASP A 222 21.33 -11.29 -8.74
N GLU A 223 20.51 -10.54 -8.03
CA GLU A 223 19.08 -10.82 -7.85
C GLU A 223 18.17 -9.88 -8.65
N ASP A 224 18.53 -8.61 -8.72
CA ASP A 224 17.67 -7.54 -9.21
C ASP A 224 17.86 -7.24 -10.68
N ARG A 225 16.91 -6.51 -11.24
CA ARG A 225 17.01 -5.86 -12.54
C ARG A 225 17.00 -4.35 -12.35
N ILE A 226 17.72 -3.61 -13.17
CA ILE A 226 17.92 -2.17 -13.04
C ILE A 226 17.58 -1.41 -14.32
N ALA A 227 17.13 -0.18 -14.16
CA ALA A 227 17.13 0.86 -15.18
C ALA A 227 17.67 2.15 -14.57
N PHE A 228 18.27 3.00 -15.38
CA PHE A 228 18.77 4.29 -14.94
C PHE A 228 18.65 5.33 -16.05
N LEU A 229 18.75 6.59 -15.65
CA LEU A 229 18.86 7.72 -16.54
C LEU A 229 20.35 8.11 -16.63
N ASP A 230 20.89 8.22 -17.84
CA ASP A 230 22.30 8.64 -18.05
C ASP A 230 22.54 10.09 -17.61
N THR A 231 21.50 10.91 -17.68
CA THR A 231 21.56 12.33 -17.32
C THR A 231 20.97 12.58 -15.95
N LEU A 232 21.46 13.63 -15.32
CA LEU A 232 20.84 14.14 -14.09
C LEU A 232 19.47 14.73 -14.42
N PHE A 233 18.53 14.48 -13.55
CA PHE A 233 17.14 14.95 -13.69
C PHE A 233 16.80 15.98 -12.63
N ARG A 234 16.13 17.05 -13.04
CA ARG A 234 15.53 18.02 -12.14
C ARG A 234 14.01 17.94 -12.26
N PRO A 235 13.28 17.68 -11.18
CA PRO A 235 11.82 17.61 -11.21
C PRO A 235 11.20 18.95 -11.58
N VAL A 236 9.98 18.89 -12.05
CA VAL A 236 9.21 20.06 -12.42
C VAL A 236 8.10 20.31 -11.39
N ASN A 237 7.72 21.58 -11.25
CA ASN A 237 6.50 21.93 -10.53
C ASN A 237 5.34 21.93 -11.51
N VAL A 238 4.24 21.23 -11.22
CA VAL A 238 3.03 21.35 -12.02
C VAL A 238 2.39 22.70 -11.74
N VAL A 239 2.75 23.68 -12.52
CA VAL A 239 1.96 24.88 -12.62
C VAL A 239 0.87 24.59 -13.67
N ASN A 240 -0.36 24.40 -13.20
CA ASN A 240 -1.57 24.50 -14.00
C ASN A 240 -1.70 23.54 -15.19
N ASP A 241 -1.64 22.22 -14.96
CA ASP A 241 -2.34 21.34 -15.88
C ASP A 241 -3.82 21.38 -15.53
N THR A 242 -4.66 21.55 -16.56
CA THR A 242 -6.11 21.66 -16.42
C THR A 242 -6.61 20.43 -15.68
N VAL A 243 -7.14 20.63 -14.49
CA VAL A 243 -7.80 19.58 -13.73
C VAL A 243 -9.03 19.16 -14.55
N ALA A 244 -8.94 18.02 -15.23
CA ALA A 244 -10.13 17.42 -15.78
C ALA A 244 -11.01 17.02 -14.59
N GLU A 245 -12.15 17.68 -14.43
CA GLU A 245 -13.16 17.27 -13.46
C GLU A 245 -13.60 15.85 -13.84
N LEU A 246 -13.03 14.87 -13.18
CA LEU A 246 -13.60 13.54 -13.18
C LEU A 246 -14.96 13.63 -12.50
N ARG A 247 -15.96 13.08 -13.17
CA ARG A 247 -17.34 13.00 -12.69
C ARG A 247 -17.35 12.83 -11.17
N LYS A 248 -18.07 13.72 -10.51
CA LYS A 248 -18.50 13.55 -9.12
C LYS A 248 -19.19 12.19 -9.01
N TYR A 249 -18.44 11.16 -8.64
CA TYR A 249 -19.06 10.13 -7.85
C TYR A 249 -19.51 10.85 -6.58
N ASP A 250 -20.64 10.46 -5.98
CA ASP A 250 -21.26 11.11 -4.83
C ASP A 250 -20.34 11.28 -3.58
N MET A 251 -19.06 11.27 -3.77
CA MET A 251 -18.01 11.57 -2.82
C MET A 251 -17.74 13.07 -2.90
N LYS A 252 -17.95 13.73 -1.79
CA LYS A 252 -17.79 15.18 -1.60
C LYS A 252 -16.36 15.69 -1.81
N ASP A 253 -15.42 14.82 -2.18
CA ASP A 253 -14.03 15.17 -2.36
C ASP A 253 -13.67 15.17 -3.84
N THR A 254 -13.21 16.31 -4.29
CA THR A 254 -12.67 16.51 -5.64
C THR A 254 -11.38 15.70 -5.76
N LEU A 255 -11.43 14.55 -6.41
CA LEU A 255 -10.22 13.84 -6.83
C LEU A 255 -9.57 14.68 -7.94
N ALA A 256 -8.52 15.40 -7.60
CA ALA A 256 -7.69 16.07 -8.59
C ALA A 256 -7.00 15.00 -9.44
N CYS A 257 -7.51 14.76 -10.64
CA CYS A 257 -6.80 13.99 -11.65
C CYS A 257 -5.66 14.83 -12.21
N GLN A 258 -4.45 14.46 -11.86
CA GLN A 258 -3.27 15.03 -12.52
C GLN A 258 -3.06 14.32 -13.86
N SER A 259 -2.61 15.11 -14.86
CA SER A 259 -2.20 14.59 -16.15
C SER A 259 -1.24 13.40 -15.99
N ARG A 260 -1.55 12.28 -16.66
CA ARG A 260 -0.72 11.07 -16.66
C ARG A 260 0.33 11.11 -17.79
N LYS A 261 0.82 12.27 -18.14
CA LYS A 261 1.91 12.35 -19.11
C LYS A 261 3.17 11.76 -18.48
N ALA A 262 3.65 10.66 -19.04
CA ALA A 262 4.92 10.07 -18.64
C ALA A 262 6.06 10.94 -19.16
N GLU A 263 6.82 11.55 -18.25
CA GLU A 263 8.00 12.35 -18.60
C GLU A 263 9.22 11.48 -18.82
N LEU A 264 9.38 10.45 -17.98
CA LEU A 264 10.51 9.54 -18.02
C LEU A 264 10.12 8.17 -18.56
N ARG A 265 11.03 7.55 -19.30
CA ARG A 265 10.95 6.15 -19.70
C ARG A 265 12.18 5.42 -19.23
N LEU A 266 11.99 4.45 -18.35
CA LEU A 266 13.05 3.67 -17.74
C LEU A 266 12.95 2.23 -18.26
N ASN A 267 13.98 1.79 -19.00
CA ASN A 267 14.03 0.47 -19.59
C ASN A 267 14.86 -0.45 -18.69
N VAL A 268 14.20 -1.40 -18.05
CA VAL A 268 14.83 -2.31 -17.11
C VAL A 268 15.53 -3.44 -17.84
N PHE A 269 16.76 -3.68 -17.49
CA PHE A 269 17.57 -4.80 -17.95
C PHE A 269 18.17 -5.57 -16.77
N ARG A 270 18.67 -6.74 -17.03
CA ARG A 270 19.45 -7.51 -16.07
C ARG A 270 20.92 -7.35 -16.44
N GLU A 271 21.69 -6.83 -15.51
CA GLU A 271 23.13 -6.92 -15.60
C GLU A 271 23.49 -8.40 -15.44
N LYS A 272 23.99 -9.03 -16.50
CA LYS A 272 24.60 -10.35 -16.33
C LYS A 272 25.87 -10.09 -15.53
N PRO A 273 26.03 -10.71 -14.35
CA PRO A 273 27.34 -10.68 -13.71
C PRO A 273 28.34 -11.08 -14.78
N SER A 274 29.36 -10.26 -14.95
CA SER A 274 30.43 -10.52 -15.89
C SER A 274 31.02 -11.88 -15.50
N LYS A 275 30.41 -12.94 -15.99
CA LYS A 275 31.17 -14.17 -16.19
C LYS A 275 32.29 -13.73 -17.09
N GLN A 276 33.44 -13.47 -16.49
CA GLN A 276 34.68 -13.42 -17.27
C GLN A 276 34.49 -14.51 -18.29
N LEU A 277 34.52 -14.15 -19.56
CA LEU A 277 34.66 -15.11 -20.62
C LEU A 277 35.96 -15.84 -20.28
N LEU A 278 35.84 -16.87 -19.47
CA LEU A 278 36.86 -17.89 -19.35
C LEU A 278 36.93 -18.45 -20.76
N MET A 279 37.84 -17.92 -21.54
CA MET A 279 38.24 -18.55 -22.75
C MET A 279 38.70 -19.95 -22.34
N ASN A 280 37.75 -20.90 -22.36
CA ASN A 280 38.04 -22.28 -22.21
C ASN A 280 39.05 -22.60 -23.30
N LYS A 281 40.29 -22.79 -22.86
CA LYS A 281 41.43 -23.33 -23.60
C LYS A 281 41.14 -23.54 -25.09
N VAL A 282 41.61 -22.63 -25.90
CA VAL A 282 41.78 -22.91 -27.34
C VAL A 282 42.63 -24.18 -27.39
N ARG A 283 42.03 -25.31 -27.72
CA ARG A 283 42.78 -26.50 -28.13
C ARG A 283 43.43 -26.13 -29.46
N THR A 284 44.67 -25.71 -29.41
CA THR A 284 45.53 -25.75 -30.58
C THR A 284 45.71 -27.22 -30.89
N GLY A 285 44.99 -27.70 -31.92
CA GLY A 285 45.26 -28.98 -32.55
C GLY A 285 46.67 -28.94 -33.14
N ALA A 286 47.46 -29.89 -32.70
CA ALA A 286 48.69 -30.24 -33.39
C ALA A 286 48.39 -31.09 -34.64
#